data_bd7e99edae04c6900a973ff825130f3d
#
_entry.id   bd7e99edae04c6900a973ff825130f3d
#
_cell.length_a   1.000
_cell.length_b   1.000
_cell.length_c   1.000
_cell.angle_alpha   90.00
_cell.angle_beta   90.00
_cell.angle_gamma   90.00
#
_symmetry.space_group_name_H-M   'P 1'
#
loop_
_entity.id
_entity.type
_entity.pdbx_description
1 polymer ?
#
loop_
_entity_poly.entity_id
_entity_poly.type
_entity_poly.pdbx_seq_one_letter_code
_entity_poly.pdbx_strand_id
1 'polypeptide(L)'
;MVIFLQATFRWLELNAGPRCLLATCPVFERDPAGLQFIDWDEVKTFKTTKRSNEHLSARWLLEASLNEWGDLDCSHLSIARTNERAPYLQAIQGLWVQPILPSISISHSEGLAVVALIESGWTVGVDAEPFARPPTPSVYDMMAKGEELEHLKEGTLDALWAWTSKEAIQKAARKGMHLNPRNIVLPNAVGENKTSIENSIFQLENVSNERFQITLAWGVETDPIRSPEDDVLDATREAMNSGTAWSVGCSTVRKNA
;
A
#
# COMPACT_ATOMS: atom_id res chain seq x y z
N MET A 1 -29.04 19.06 -7.28
CA MET A 1 -28.17 19.14 -6.09
C MET A 1 -26.84 18.50 -6.50
N VAL A 2 -25.85 19.32 -6.84
CA VAL A 2 -24.52 18.82 -7.19
C VAL A 2 -23.86 18.44 -5.88
N ILE A 3 -23.81 17.14 -5.59
CA ILE A 3 -23.00 16.63 -4.47
C ILE A 3 -21.55 16.79 -4.93
N PHE A 4 -20.86 17.78 -4.40
CA PHE A 4 -19.40 17.83 -4.51
C PHE A 4 -18.87 16.65 -3.73
N LEU A 5 -18.50 15.60 -4.45
CA LEU A 5 -17.85 14.41 -3.92
C LEU A 5 -16.41 14.80 -3.56
N GLN A 6 -16.25 15.34 -2.40
CA GLN A 6 -15.00 15.88 -1.91
C GLN A 6 -14.22 14.78 -1.19
N ALA A 7 -12.92 14.70 -1.43
CA ALA A 7 -12.04 13.92 -0.58
C ALA A 7 -12.01 14.54 0.82
N THR A 8 -11.93 13.68 1.82
CA THR A 8 -11.65 14.08 3.20
C THR A 8 -10.21 13.72 3.51
N PHE A 9 -9.44 14.68 3.98
CA PHE A 9 -8.05 14.50 4.38
C PHE A 9 -7.91 14.65 5.88
N ARG A 10 -7.14 13.75 6.50
CA ARG A 10 -6.83 13.78 7.92
C ARG A 10 -5.35 13.49 8.14
N TRP A 11 -4.62 14.47 8.64
CA TRP A 11 -3.28 14.28 9.14
C TRP A 11 -3.34 13.56 10.48
N LEU A 12 -2.60 12.45 10.60
CA LEU A 12 -2.58 11.61 11.78
C LEU A 12 -1.35 11.93 12.63
N GLU A 13 -1.57 12.09 13.94
CA GLU A 13 -0.50 12.20 14.93
C GLU A 13 -0.12 10.80 15.40
N LEU A 14 0.91 10.22 14.79
CA LEU A 14 1.40 8.90 15.15
C LEU A 14 2.46 8.96 16.24
N ASN A 15 2.44 7.97 17.14
CA ASN A 15 3.32 7.92 18.33
C ASN A 15 4.78 7.79 17.99
N ALA A 16 5.40 7.90 17.02
CA ALA A 16 6.84 7.92 16.72
C ALA A 16 7.23 9.10 15.83
N GLY A 17 6.23 9.94 15.51
CA GLY A 17 6.42 11.17 14.80
C GLY A 17 6.49 11.11 13.29
N PRO A 18 6.29 9.97 12.56
CA PRO A 18 6.25 10.04 11.10
C PRO A 18 5.04 10.83 10.63
N ARG A 19 5.24 11.65 9.64
CA ARG A 19 4.17 12.37 8.96
C ARG A 19 3.25 11.35 8.26
N CYS A 20 1.96 11.38 8.51
CA CYS A 20 1.00 10.46 7.94
C CYS A 20 -0.30 11.15 7.53
N LEU A 21 -0.76 10.90 6.33
CA LEU A 21 -2.02 11.40 5.78
C LEU A 21 -2.96 10.24 5.50
N LEU A 22 -4.17 10.30 6.03
CA LEU A 22 -5.29 9.43 5.65
C LEU A 22 -6.26 10.22 4.80
N ALA A 23 -6.63 9.69 3.65
CA ALA A 23 -7.62 10.26 2.77
C ALA A 23 -8.74 9.28 2.47
N THR A 24 -9.98 9.78 2.37
CA THR A 24 -11.14 8.98 2.01
C THR A 24 -12.02 9.71 1.00
N CYS A 25 -12.68 8.96 0.11
CA CYS A 25 -13.75 9.51 -0.73
C CYS A 25 -14.81 8.45 -1.04
N PRO A 26 -16.05 8.84 -1.33
CA PRO A 26 -17.03 7.93 -1.91
C PRO A 26 -16.56 7.42 -3.28
N VAL A 27 -16.89 6.16 -3.57
CA VAL A 27 -16.73 5.59 -4.91
C VAL A 27 -17.86 6.07 -5.80
N PHE A 28 -17.53 6.58 -6.97
CA PHE A 28 -18.49 6.99 -7.98
C PHE A 28 -17.90 6.85 -9.40
N GLU A 29 -18.75 6.98 -10.39
CA GLU A 29 -18.32 6.98 -11.79
C GLU A 29 -17.39 8.16 -12.07
N ARG A 30 -16.22 7.85 -12.62
CA ARG A 30 -15.20 8.84 -13.00
C ARG A 30 -14.83 8.68 -14.46
N ASP A 31 -14.68 9.80 -15.12
CA ASP A 31 -13.99 9.82 -16.41
C ASP A 31 -12.50 9.50 -16.16
N PRO A 32 -11.98 8.43 -16.76
CA PRO A 32 -10.58 8.10 -16.66
C PRO A 32 -9.67 9.10 -17.40
N ALA A 33 -10.22 9.91 -18.32
CA ALA A 33 -9.44 10.92 -19.03
C ALA A 33 -8.90 11.96 -18.03
N GLY A 34 -7.59 12.10 -17.96
CA GLY A 34 -6.92 13.06 -17.09
C GLY A 34 -6.56 12.53 -15.69
N LEU A 35 -6.84 11.27 -15.36
CA LEU A 35 -6.32 10.65 -14.16
C LEU A 35 -4.88 10.15 -14.38
N GLN A 36 -3.98 10.55 -13.48
CA GLN A 36 -2.53 10.32 -13.63
C GLN A 36 -2.11 8.85 -13.43
N PHE A 37 -2.67 8.16 -12.44
CA PHE A 37 -2.17 6.87 -11.98
C PHE A 37 -2.97 5.66 -12.47
N ILE A 38 -3.50 5.71 -13.70
CA ILE A 38 -4.30 4.61 -14.25
C ILE A 38 -3.40 3.55 -14.88
N ASP A 39 -3.58 2.32 -14.45
CA ASP A 39 -3.12 1.14 -15.17
C ASP A 39 -4.23 0.68 -16.12
N TRP A 40 -4.10 1.04 -17.40
CA TRP A 40 -5.09 0.71 -18.44
C TRP A 40 -5.20 -0.79 -18.69
N ASP A 41 -4.12 -1.54 -18.50
CA ASP A 41 -4.17 -2.98 -18.71
C ASP A 41 -4.88 -3.67 -17.54
N GLU A 42 -4.73 -3.16 -16.31
CA GLU A 42 -5.54 -3.60 -15.19
C GLU A 42 -7.02 -3.24 -15.38
N VAL A 43 -7.34 -2.02 -15.81
CA VAL A 43 -8.73 -1.57 -16.03
C VAL A 43 -9.47 -2.45 -17.04
N LYS A 44 -8.81 -2.83 -18.14
CA LYS A 44 -9.38 -3.73 -19.16
C LYS A 44 -9.76 -5.11 -18.63
N THR A 45 -9.19 -5.53 -17.50
CA THR A 45 -9.50 -6.83 -16.89
C THR A 45 -10.76 -6.82 -16.03
N PHE A 46 -11.29 -5.64 -15.68
CA PHE A 46 -12.43 -5.52 -14.79
C PHE A 46 -13.73 -5.94 -15.48
N LYS A 47 -14.42 -6.88 -14.85
CA LYS A 47 -15.68 -7.46 -15.39
C LYS A 47 -16.92 -6.65 -15.01
N THR A 48 -16.81 -5.72 -14.06
CA THR A 48 -17.95 -4.94 -13.56
C THR A 48 -17.64 -3.47 -13.46
N THR A 49 -18.63 -2.63 -13.71
CA THR A 49 -18.57 -1.18 -13.51
C THR A 49 -18.22 -0.82 -12.06
N LYS A 50 -18.76 -1.60 -11.09
CA LYS A 50 -18.43 -1.41 -9.67
C LYS A 50 -16.91 -1.46 -9.46
N ARG A 51 -16.24 -2.50 -9.94
CA ARG A 51 -14.79 -2.68 -9.78
C ARG A 51 -13.98 -1.59 -10.48
N SER A 52 -14.42 -1.19 -11.68
CA SER A 52 -13.82 -0.07 -12.41
C SER A 52 -13.94 1.24 -11.61
N ASN A 53 -15.11 1.57 -11.12
CA ASN A 53 -15.34 2.79 -10.34
C ASN A 53 -14.55 2.82 -9.03
N GLU A 54 -14.44 1.68 -8.34
CA GLU A 54 -13.59 1.53 -7.13
C GLU A 54 -12.13 1.84 -7.46
N HIS A 55 -11.60 1.24 -8.52
CA HIS A 55 -10.22 1.46 -8.95
C HIS A 55 -9.98 2.92 -9.34
N LEU A 56 -10.82 3.49 -10.20
CA LEU A 56 -10.67 4.87 -10.67
C LEU A 56 -10.81 5.88 -9.53
N SER A 57 -11.74 5.65 -8.60
CA SER A 57 -11.89 6.52 -7.42
C SER A 57 -10.67 6.46 -6.50
N ALA A 58 -10.08 5.28 -6.34
CA ALA A 58 -8.86 5.12 -5.55
C ALA A 58 -7.64 5.81 -6.19
N ARG A 59 -7.52 5.78 -7.52
CA ARG A 59 -6.46 6.47 -8.27
C ARG A 59 -6.60 7.99 -8.20
N TRP A 60 -7.82 8.49 -8.37
CA TRP A 60 -8.11 9.90 -8.17
C TRP A 60 -7.80 10.36 -6.74
N LEU A 61 -8.19 9.56 -5.74
CA LEU A 61 -7.93 9.88 -4.35
C LEU A 61 -6.43 9.91 -4.05
N LEU A 62 -5.65 9.01 -4.65
CA LEU A 62 -4.19 9.01 -4.51
C LEU A 62 -3.58 10.29 -5.08
N GLU A 63 -3.99 10.71 -6.27
CA GLU A 63 -3.54 11.97 -6.87
C GLU A 63 -3.88 13.17 -5.99
N ALA A 64 -5.13 13.24 -5.52
CA ALA A 64 -5.58 14.28 -4.60
C ALA A 64 -4.79 14.26 -3.27
N SER A 65 -4.45 13.05 -2.77
CA SER A 65 -3.67 12.89 -1.54
C SER A 65 -2.21 13.33 -1.71
N LEU A 66 -1.60 13.08 -2.87
CA LEU A 66 -0.24 13.54 -3.16
C LEU A 66 -0.18 15.06 -3.32
N ASN A 67 -1.20 15.67 -3.92
CA ASN A 67 -1.33 17.13 -3.97
C ASN A 67 -1.48 17.74 -2.56
N GLU A 68 -2.26 17.12 -1.68
CA GLU A 68 -2.41 17.52 -0.27
C GLU A 68 -1.11 17.28 0.53
N TRP A 69 -0.37 16.21 0.22
CA TRP A 69 0.93 15.92 0.83
C TRP A 69 1.93 17.07 0.59
N GLY A 70 1.90 17.67 -0.59
CA GLY A 70 2.70 18.79 -1.00
C GLY A 70 4.07 18.41 -1.58
N ASP A 71 4.65 19.36 -2.29
CA ASP A 71 6.00 19.30 -2.88
C ASP A 71 6.24 18.15 -3.89
N LEU A 72 5.17 17.53 -4.41
CA LEU A 72 5.24 16.47 -5.40
C LEU A 72 4.46 16.86 -6.66
N ASP A 73 5.13 16.78 -7.81
CA ASP A 73 4.46 16.88 -9.12
C ASP A 73 4.04 15.51 -9.60
N CYS A 74 2.74 15.22 -9.52
CA CYS A 74 2.18 13.93 -9.92
C CYS A 74 2.47 13.58 -11.38
N SER A 75 2.68 14.58 -12.26
CA SER A 75 3.01 14.33 -13.68
C SER A 75 4.37 13.63 -13.87
N HIS A 76 5.23 13.70 -12.87
CA HIS A 76 6.55 13.07 -12.85
C HIS A 76 6.58 11.76 -12.04
N LEU A 77 5.43 11.26 -11.63
CA LEU A 77 5.30 10.04 -10.83
C LEU A 77 4.53 8.95 -11.56
N SER A 78 4.86 7.73 -11.27
CA SER A 78 4.11 6.53 -11.65
C SER A 78 3.93 5.61 -10.46
N ILE A 79 2.98 4.67 -10.58
CA ILE A 79 2.84 3.58 -9.63
C ILE A 79 3.49 2.34 -10.22
N ALA A 80 4.45 1.80 -9.49
CA ALA A 80 5.02 0.48 -9.74
C ALA A 80 4.50 -0.52 -8.71
N ARG A 81 4.83 -1.79 -8.88
CA ARG A 81 4.45 -2.89 -7.98
C ARG A 81 5.67 -3.73 -7.65
N THR A 82 5.79 -4.15 -6.40
CA THR A 82 6.77 -5.17 -6.00
C THR A 82 6.42 -6.53 -6.61
N ASN A 83 7.30 -7.52 -6.45
CA ASN A 83 7.04 -8.91 -6.86
C ASN A 83 5.78 -9.47 -6.18
N GLU A 84 5.50 -9.07 -4.95
CA GLU A 84 4.29 -9.42 -4.19
C GLU A 84 3.09 -8.52 -4.53
N ARG A 85 3.23 -7.68 -5.58
CA ARG A 85 2.19 -6.77 -6.09
C ARG A 85 1.82 -5.60 -5.17
N ALA A 86 2.61 -5.29 -4.16
CA ALA A 86 2.41 -4.10 -3.35
C ALA A 86 2.71 -2.84 -4.18
N PRO A 87 1.81 -1.83 -4.18
CA PRO A 87 2.01 -0.61 -4.93
C PRO A 87 3.03 0.29 -4.24
N TYR A 88 3.85 0.98 -5.03
CA TYR A 88 4.73 2.04 -4.57
C TYR A 88 4.87 3.14 -5.62
N LEU A 89 5.23 4.33 -5.18
CA LEU A 89 5.50 5.45 -6.07
C LEU A 89 6.91 5.35 -6.63
N GLN A 90 7.03 5.67 -7.91
CA GLN A 90 8.29 5.72 -8.62
C GLN A 90 8.36 7.03 -9.40
N ALA A 91 9.51 7.70 -9.37
CA ALA A 91 9.76 8.84 -10.23
C ALA A 91 9.96 8.37 -11.68
N ILE A 92 9.40 9.11 -12.62
CA ILE A 92 9.62 8.86 -14.06
C ILE A 92 11.06 9.23 -14.39
N GLN A 93 11.72 8.41 -15.22
CA GLN A 93 13.11 8.62 -15.62
C GLN A 93 13.35 10.01 -16.23
N GLY A 94 14.54 10.57 -15.97
CA GLY A 94 14.99 11.84 -16.53
C GLY A 94 14.90 13.03 -15.58
N LEU A 95 14.49 12.83 -14.33
CA LEU A 95 14.55 13.87 -13.31
C LEU A 95 15.98 14.02 -12.77
N TRP A 96 16.46 15.28 -12.71
CA TRP A 96 17.81 15.61 -12.17
C TRP A 96 17.90 15.43 -10.66
N VAL A 97 16.76 15.55 -9.95
CA VAL A 97 16.65 15.36 -8.51
C VAL A 97 15.54 14.38 -8.26
N GLN A 98 15.86 13.28 -7.60
CA GLN A 98 14.85 12.30 -7.19
C GLN A 98 14.08 12.86 -5.98
N PRO A 99 12.75 12.97 -6.05
CA PRO A 99 11.96 13.42 -4.91
C PRO A 99 11.97 12.34 -3.81
N ILE A 100 11.91 12.79 -2.54
CA ILE A 100 11.64 11.88 -1.42
C ILE A 100 10.15 11.51 -1.46
N LEU A 101 9.87 10.27 -1.79
CA LEU A 101 8.50 9.79 -1.98
C LEU A 101 7.94 9.18 -0.69
N PRO A 102 6.67 9.45 -0.35
CA PRO A 102 6.00 8.76 0.74
C PRO A 102 5.71 7.30 0.35
N SER A 103 5.65 6.41 1.35
CA SER A 103 5.06 5.11 1.17
C SER A 103 3.55 5.24 1.08
N ILE A 104 2.91 4.39 0.28
CA ILE A 104 1.47 4.45 -0.01
C ILE A 104 0.76 3.15 0.33
N SER A 105 -0.49 3.27 0.73
CA SER A 105 -1.41 2.13 0.79
C SER A 105 -2.80 2.54 0.31
N ILE A 106 -3.47 1.63 -0.38
CA ILE A 106 -4.77 1.86 -1.02
C ILE A 106 -5.72 0.74 -0.60
N SER A 107 -6.94 1.11 -0.21
CA SER A 107 -8.06 0.19 0.00
C SER A 107 -9.33 0.75 -0.60
N HIS A 108 -10.26 -0.12 -0.94
CA HIS A 108 -11.61 0.26 -1.34
C HIS A 108 -12.56 -0.88 -1.00
N SER A 109 -13.71 -0.54 -0.45
CA SER A 109 -14.77 -1.49 -0.10
C SER A 109 -16.14 -0.79 -0.14
N GLU A 110 -17.13 -1.45 -0.72
CA GLU A 110 -18.57 -1.09 -0.65
C GLU A 110 -18.87 0.42 -0.78
N GLY A 111 -18.25 1.07 -1.76
CA GLY A 111 -18.50 2.47 -2.06
C GLY A 111 -17.63 3.48 -1.33
N LEU A 112 -16.57 3.03 -0.65
CA LEU A 112 -15.52 3.86 -0.07
C LEU A 112 -14.17 3.54 -0.73
N ALA A 113 -13.40 4.57 -1.07
CA ALA A 113 -11.98 4.47 -1.36
C ALA A 113 -11.18 5.13 -0.23
N VAL A 114 -10.05 4.52 0.12
CA VAL A 114 -9.16 4.98 1.20
C VAL A 114 -7.72 4.94 0.70
N VAL A 115 -6.99 5.99 0.99
CA VAL A 115 -5.54 6.10 0.73
C VAL A 115 -4.84 6.52 2.01
N ALA A 116 -3.72 5.89 2.30
CA ALA A 116 -2.80 6.32 3.34
C ALA A 116 -1.44 6.63 2.74
N LEU A 117 -0.86 7.74 3.13
CA LEU A 117 0.52 8.15 2.82
C LEU A 117 1.29 8.25 4.13
N ILE A 118 2.52 7.75 4.15
CA ILE A 118 3.42 7.91 5.29
C ILE A 118 4.81 8.34 4.82
N GLU A 119 5.50 9.07 5.66
CA GLU A 119 6.85 9.57 5.40
C GLU A 119 7.81 8.46 4.97
N SER A 120 8.76 8.79 4.10
CA SER A 120 9.82 7.88 3.64
C SER A 120 10.61 7.29 4.82
N GLY A 121 11.01 6.03 4.69
CA GLY A 121 11.63 5.26 5.77
C GLY A 121 10.64 4.55 6.68
N TRP A 122 9.33 4.71 6.39
CA TRP A 122 8.24 4.02 7.07
C TRP A 122 7.38 3.26 6.06
N THR A 123 6.73 2.20 6.53
CA THR A 123 5.73 1.47 5.76
C THR A 123 4.32 1.72 6.30
N VAL A 124 3.33 1.66 5.44
CA VAL A 124 1.93 1.83 5.79
C VAL A 124 1.06 0.83 5.07
N GLY A 125 0.04 0.36 5.76
CA GLY A 125 -1.07 -0.40 5.21
C GLY A 125 -2.39 0.15 5.74
N VAL A 126 -3.39 0.28 4.89
CA VAL A 126 -4.75 0.66 5.28
C VAL A 126 -5.73 -0.34 4.74
N ASP A 127 -6.70 -0.71 5.58
CA ASP A 127 -7.85 -1.49 5.15
C ASP A 127 -9.14 -0.92 5.71
N ALA A 128 -10.23 -1.05 4.94
CA ALA A 128 -11.53 -0.49 5.27
C ALA A 128 -12.64 -1.45 4.87
N GLU A 129 -13.53 -1.75 5.83
CA GLU A 129 -14.70 -2.61 5.61
C GLU A 129 -15.96 -2.02 6.28
N PRO A 130 -17.14 -2.17 5.68
CA PRO A 130 -18.35 -1.58 6.22
C PRO A 130 -18.81 -2.32 7.48
N PHE A 131 -19.24 -1.58 8.52
CA PHE A 131 -19.85 -2.17 9.71
C PHE A 131 -21.09 -3.03 9.41
N ALA A 132 -21.77 -2.75 8.31
CA ALA A 132 -22.94 -3.52 7.88
C ALA A 132 -22.63 -4.94 7.36
N ARG A 133 -21.35 -5.26 7.15
CA ARG A 133 -20.92 -6.56 6.58
C ARG A 133 -19.70 -7.12 7.31
N PRO A 134 -19.82 -7.44 8.61
CA PRO A 134 -18.71 -8.07 9.32
C PRO A 134 -18.43 -9.47 8.77
N PRO A 135 -17.20 -9.97 8.92
CA PRO A 135 -16.88 -11.36 8.63
C PRO A 135 -17.80 -12.32 9.37
N THR A 136 -18.25 -13.35 8.67
CA THR A 136 -19.11 -14.37 9.27
C THR A 136 -18.28 -15.48 9.92
N PRO A 137 -18.82 -16.25 10.89
CA PRO A 137 -18.09 -17.33 11.55
C PRO A 137 -17.48 -18.35 10.58
N SER A 138 -18.03 -18.51 9.38
CA SER A 138 -17.53 -19.44 8.35
C SER A 138 -16.15 -19.05 7.80
N VAL A 139 -15.69 -17.81 8.01
CA VAL A 139 -14.37 -17.36 7.54
C VAL A 139 -13.34 -17.23 8.67
N TYR A 140 -13.72 -17.42 9.93
CA TYR A 140 -12.81 -17.23 11.08
C TYR A 140 -11.60 -18.15 11.00
N ASP A 141 -11.77 -19.41 10.60
CA ASP A 141 -10.68 -20.37 10.42
C ASP A 141 -9.70 -19.97 9.31
N MET A 142 -10.10 -19.08 8.39
CA MET A 142 -9.20 -18.54 7.35
C MET A 142 -8.34 -17.40 7.88
N MET A 143 -8.81 -16.67 8.89
CA MET A 143 -8.14 -15.48 9.40
C MET A 143 -7.41 -15.68 10.74
N ALA A 144 -7.75 -16.71 11.52
CA ALA A 144 -7.20 -16.93 12.85
C ALA A 144 -6.95 -18.42 13.17
N LYS A 145 -6.21 -18.69 14.24
CA LYS A 145 -5.96 -20.02 14.80
C LYS A 145 -5.70 -19.93 16.30
N GLY A 146 -5.82 -21.07 16.99
CA GLY A 146 -5.54 -21.15 18.44
C GLY A 146 -6.47 -20.25 19.26
N GLU A 147 -5.93 -19.60 20.27
CA GLU A 147 -6.65 -18.74 21.20
C GLU A 147 -7.40 -17.58 20.50
N GLU A 148 -6.75 -16.95 19.51
CA GLU A 148 -7.37 -15.87 18.75
C GLU A 148 -8.64 -16.34 18.01
N LEU A 149 -8.64 -17.56 17.47
CA LEU A 149 -9.83 -18.16 16.84
C LEU A 149 -10.95 -18.39 17.85
N GLU A 150 -10.62 -18.87 19.05
CA GLU A 150 -11.61 -19.05 20.11
C GLU A 150 -12.21 -17.71 20.55
N HIS A 151 -11.40 -16.67 20.70
CA HIS A 151 -11.89 -15.30 21.00
C HIS A 151 -12.84 -14.76 19.92
N LEU A 152 -12.57 -15.05 18.64
CA LEU A 152 -13.48 -14.69 17.55
C LEU A 152 -14.82 -15.45 17.66
N LYS A 153 -14.79 -16.75 17.96
CA LYS A 153 -16.00 -17.58 18.11
C LYS A 153 -16.84 -17.18 19.32
N GLU A 154 -16.18 -16.79 20.39
CA GLU A 154 -16.82 -16.33 21.64
C GLU A 154 -17.32 -14.88 21.53
N GLY A 155 -16.90 -14.12 20.49
CA GLY A 155 -17.24 -12.72 20.32
C GLY A 155 -16.50 -11.78 21.29
N THR A 156 -15.43 -12.25 21.94
CA THR A 156 -14.57 -11.43 22.79
C THR A 156 -13.53 -10.63 21.98
N LEU A 157 -13.28 -11.06 20.73
CA LEU A 157 -12.51 -10.31 19.74
C LEU A 157 -13.45 -9.87 18.61
N ASP A 158 -13.47 -8.58 18.30
CA ASP A 158 -14.24 -8.06 17.18
C ASP A 158 -13.70 -8.56 15.84
N ALA A 159 -14.54 -9.31 15.11
CA ALA A 159 -14.14 -9.96 13.86
C ALA A 159 -13.83 -8.98 12.74
N LEU A 160 -14.53 -7.83 12.70
CA LEU A 160 -14.32 -6.83 11.66
C LEU A 160 -13.01 -6.07 11.89
N TRP A 161 -12.75 -5.70 13.15
CA TRP A 161 -11.46 -5.12 13.53
C TRP A 161 -10.30 -6.09 13.28
N ALA A 162 -10.47 -7.36 13.63
CA ALA A 162 -9.45 -8.37 13.39
C ALA A 162 -9.15 -8.55 11.91
N TRP A 163 -10.19 -8.58 11.07
CA TRP A 163 -10.04 -8.68 9.62
C TRP A 163 -9.28 -7.48 9.04
N THR A 164 -9.78 -6.26 9.28
CA THR A 164 -9.16 -5.05 8.75
C THR A 164 -7.74 -4.82 9.27
N SER A 165 -7.46 -5.21 10.53
CA SER A 165 -6.12 -5.13 11.10
C SER A 165 -5.14 -6.07 10.40
N LYS A 166 -5.54 -7.31 10.15
CA LYS A 166 -4.69 -8.28 9.44
C LYS A 166 -4.43 -7.88 8.01
N GLU A 167 -5.44 -7.41 7.28
CA GLU A 167 -5.25 -6.90 5.91
C GLU A 167 -4.39 -5.63 5.87
N ALA A 168 -4.55 -4.72 6.82
CA ALA A 168 -3.68 -3.56 6.94
C ALA A 168 -2.22 -3.97 7.19
N ILE A 169 -1.97 -4.95 8.07
CA ILE A 169 -0.62 -5.48 8.33
C ILE A 169 -0.05 -6.14 7.06
N GLN A 170 -0.83 -6.95 6.34
CA GLN A 170 -0.39 -7.58 5.09
C GLN A 170 0.05 -6.53 4.06
N LYS A 171 -0.68 -5.41 3.98
CA LYS A 171 -0.36 -4.28 3.09
C LYS A 171 0.90 -3.53 3.58
N ALA A 172 1.01 -3.24 4.88
CA ALA A 172 2.19 -2.59 5.47
C ALA A 172 3.45 -3.43 5.31
N ALA A 173 3.33 -4.76 5.49
CA ALA A 173 4.42 -5.71 5.25
C ALA A 173 4.73 -5.92 3.76
N ARG A 174 3.94 -5.32 2.86
CA ARG A 174 4.06 -5.46 1.39
C ARG A 174 4.00 -6.91 0.88
N LYS A 175 3.45 -7.82 1.67
CA LYS A 175 3.37 -9.25 1.36
C LYS A 175 1.99 -9.68 0.84
N GLY A 176 0.97 -8.84 0.98
CA GLY A 176 -0.38 -9.16 0.57
C GLY A 176 -0.81 -10.56 1.05
N MET A 177 -1.46 -11.32 0.21
CA MET A 177 -1.93 -12.69 0.52
C MET A 177 -0.81 -13.73 0.72
N HIS A 178 0.45 -13.40 0.41
CA HIS A 178 1.59 -14.27 0.72
C HIS A 178 1.88 -14.34 2.23
N LEU A 179 1.47 -13.33 2.99
CA LEU A 179 1.44 -13.38 4.45
C LEU A 179 0.10 -13.97 4.89
N ASN A 180 0.10 -15.24 5.31
CA ASN A 180 -1.12 -15.88 5.77
C ASN A 180 -1.69 -15.14 7.01
N PRO A 181 -2.95 -14.67 6.98
CA PRO A 181 -3.55 -13.92 8.10
C PRO A 181 -3.58 -14.73 9.40
N ARG A 182 -3.60 -16.06 9.35
CA ARG A 182 -3.51 -16.93 10.53
C ARG A 182 -2.16 -16.86 11.26
N ASN A 183 -1.12 -16.32 10.61
CA ASN A 183 0.20 -16.13 11.21
C ASN A 183 0.40 -14.71 11.78
N ILE A 184 -0.58 -13.83 11.59
CA ILE A 184 -0.62 -12.50 12.18
C ILE A 184 -1.36 -12.64 13.52
N VAL A 185 -0.65 -12.47 14.63
CA VAL A 185 -1.25 -12.46 15.97
C VAL A 185 -1.53 -11.01 16.35
N LEU A 186 -2.79 -10.72 16.60
CA LEU A 186 -3.20 -9.38 17.02
C LEU A 186 -3.01 -9.19 18.54
N PRO A 187 -2.79 -7.96 19.01
CA PRO A 187 -2.67 -7.68 20.43
C PRO A 187 -4.01 -7.96 21.14
N ASN A 188 -3.94 -8.67 22.27
CA ASN A 188 -5.11 -9.05 23.08
C ASN A 188 -5.35 -8.15 24.27
N ALA A 189 -4.34 -7.38 24.68
CA ALA A 189 -4.43 -6.55 25.87
C ALA A 189 -4.98 -5.14 25.53
N VAL A 190 -5.83 -4.63 26.43
CA VAL A 190 -6.33 -3.25 26.32
C VAL A 190 -5.16 -2.28 26.39
N GLY A 191 -5.02 -1.46 25.35
CA GLY A 191 -3.92 -0.48 25.22
C GLY A 191 -2.68 -1.00 24.49
N GLU A 192 -2.62 -2.27 24.13
CA GLU A 192 -1.63 -2.77 23.18
C GLU A 192 -2.12 -2.55 21.76
N ASN A 193 -1.27 -1.94 20.93
CA ASN A 193 -1.56 -1.67 19.52
C ASN A 193 -0.40 -2.07 18.60
N LYS A 194 0.38 -3.07 19.01
CA LYS A 194 1.57 -3.53 18.29
C LYS A 194 1.50 -5.00 17.99
N THR A 195 1.96 -5.38 16.82
CA THR A 195 2.21 -6.77 16.45
C THR A 195 3.57 -6.91 15.78
N SER A 196 4.15 -8.10 15.86
CA SER A 196 5.44 -8.41 15.23
C SER A 196 5.23 -9.44 14.15
N ILE A 197 5.77 -9.16 12.97
CA ILE A 197 5.81 -10.08 11.84
C ILE A 197 7.27 -10.23 11.41
N GLU A 198 7.81 -11.43 11.58
CA GLU A 198 9.24 -11.68 11.34
C GLU A 198 10.12 -10.70 12.15
N ASN A 199 10.89 -9.85 11.47
CA ASN A 199 11.78 -8.87 12.12
C ASN A 199 11.16 -7.44 12.16
N SER A 200 9.91 -7.28 11.75
CA SER A 200 9.25 -5.98 11.67
C SER A 200 8.19 -5.85 12.77
N ILE A 201 8.09 -4.65 13.34
CA ILE A 201 7.05 -4.29 14.30
C ILE A 201 6.08 -3.33 13.63
N PHE A 202 4.79 -3.67 13.64
CA PHE A 202 3.73 -2.82 13.14
C PHE A 202 2.88 -2.30 14.30
N GLN A 203 2.59 -1.02 14.24
CA GLN A 203 1.61 -0.37 15.11
C GLN A 203 0.27 -0.33 14.39
N LEU A 204 -0.81 -0.40 15.15
CA LEU A 204 -2.19 -0.37 14.66
C LEU A 204 -2.90 0.85 15.19
N GLU A 205 -3.57 1.57 14.30
CA GLU A 205 -4.42 2.70 14.61
C GLU A 205 -5.84 2.45 14.10
N ASN A 206 -6.82 2.60 14.98
CA ASN A 206 -8.22 2.61 14.58
C ASN A 206 -8.58 4.02 14.09
N VAL A 207 -8.84 4.15 12.80
CA VAL A 207 -9.15 5.43 12.15
C VAL A 207 -10.55 5.43 11.53
N SER A 208 -11.42 4.59 12.05
CA SER A 208 -12.81 4.34 11.60
C SER A 208 -13.67 5.61 11.55
N ASN A 209 -14.72 5.55 10.76
CA ASN A 209 -15.79 6.55 10.71
C ASN A 209 -17.14 5.91 11.10
N GLU A 210 -18.25 6.61 10.92
CA GLU A 210 -19.59 6.12 11.30
C GLU A 210 -20.05 4.87 10.54
N ARG A 211 -19.51 4.59 9.36
CA ARG A 211 -19.96 3.55 8.45
C ARG A 211 -18.97 2.43 8.22
N PHE A 212 -17.68 2.71 8.42
CA PHE A 212 -16.58 1.81 8.08
C PHE A 212 -15.63 1.63 9.25
N GLN A 213 -15.30 0.38 9.54
CA GLN A 213 -14.09 0.04 10.26
C GLN A 213 -12.91 0.34 9.34
N ILE A 214 -12.00 1.20 9.77
CA ILE A 214 -10.78 1.52 9.03
C ILE A 214 -9.62 1.32 9.97
N THR A 215 -8.70 0.45 9.59
CA THR A 215 -7.47 0.20 10.36
C THR A 215 -6.25 0.61 9.54
N LEU A 216 -5.37 1.36 10.17
CA LEU A 216 -4.05 1.69 9.67
C LEU A 216 -3.02 0.83 10.40
N ALA A 217 -2.13 0.17 9.66
CA ALA A 217 -0.92 -0.47 10.19
C ALA A 217 0.30 0.28 9.67
N TRP A 218 1.28 0.53 10.53
CA TRP A 218 2.50 1.24 10.15
C TRP A 218 3.70 0.79 10.96
N GLY A 219 4.91 0.92 10.39
CA GLY A 219 6.15 0.51 11.02
C GLY A 219 7.36 1.11 10.33
N VAL A 220 8.53 0.94 10.92
CA VAL A 220 9.79 1.33 10.27
C VAL A 220 10.02 0.42 9.06
N GLU A 221 10.44 1.00 7.95
CA GLU A 221 10.82 0.25 6.76
C GLU A 221 12.12 -0.51 7.01
N THR A 222 12.02 -1.83 7.11
CA THR A 222 13.18 -2.72 7.35
C THR A 222 13.74 -3.30 6.06
N ASP A 223 12.94 -3.28 5.00
CA ASP A 223 13.30 -3.80 3.68
C ASP A 223 12.87 -2.76 2.62
N PRO A 224 13.77 -1.85 2.24
CA PRO A 224 13.45 -0.81 1.28
C PRO A 224 13.08 -1.41 -0.07
N ILE A 225 12.10 -0.80 -0.74
CA ILE A 225 11.70 -1.22 -2.07
C ILE A 225 12.88 -1.04 -3.01
N ARG A 226 13.33 -2.15 -3.57
CA ARG A 226 14.31 -2.14 -4.64
C ARG A 226 13.61 -2.01 -5.98
N SER A 227 14.05 -1.05 -6.77
CA SER A 227 13.65 -1.01 -8.18
C SER A 227 14.40 -2.09 -8.96
N PRO A 228 13.89 -2.58 -10.10
CA PRO A 228 14.65 -3.45 -10.99
C PRO A 228 15.98 -2.83 -11.44
N GLU A 229 16.09 -1.50 -11.42
CA GLU A 229 17.31 -0.77 -11.73
C GLU A 229 18.34 -0.85 -10.61
N ASP A 230 17.90 -0.87 -9.35
CA ASP A 230 18.79 -1.07 -8.20
C ASP A 230 19.41 -2.46 -8.21
N ASP A 231 18.65 -3.49 -8.61
CA ASP A 231 19.14 -4.86 -8.74
C ASP A 231 20.19 -4.97 -9.88
N VAL A 232 20.00 -4.25 -10.98
CA VAL A 232 20.97 -4.16 -12.07
C VAL A 232 22.23 -3.41 -11.63
N LEU A 233 22.07 -2.32 -10.88
CA LEU A 233 23.20 -1.55 -10.35
C LEU A 233 24.03 -2.35 -9.34
N ASP A 234 23.36 -3.09 -8.45
CA ASP A 234 24.05 -3.94 -7.48
C ASP A 234 24.74 -5.12 -8.17
N ALA A 235 24.10 -5.79 -9.13
CA ALA A 235 24.73 -6.83 -9.95
C ALA A 235 25.95 -6.30 -10.72
N THR A 236 25.88 -5.07 -11.23
CA THR A 236 26.99 -4.43 -11.93
C THR A 236 28.12 -4.10 -10.96
N ARG A 237 27.83 -3.61 -9.75
CA ARG A 237 28.82 -3.36 -8.71
C ARG A 237 29.49 -4.64 -8.22
N GLU A 238 28.70 -5.71 -8.02
CA GLU A 238 29.25 -7.02 -7.66
C GLU A 238 30.17 -7.59 -8.74
N ALA A 239 29.77 -7.49 -10.01
CA ALA A 239 30.59 -7.89 -11.14
C ALA A 239 31.91 -7.09 -11.23
N MET A 240 31.86 -5.76 -10.96
CA MET A 240 33.07 -4.93 -10.88
C MET A 240 33.97 -5.31 -9.70
N ASN A 241 33.40 -5.58 -8.54
CA ASN A 241 34.13 -5.92 -7.32
C ASN A 241 34.71 -7.35 -7.36
N SER A 242 34.07 -8.27 -8.07
CA SER A 242 34.54 -9.65 -8.24
C SER A 242 35.64 -9.81 -9.30
N GLY A 243 36.03 -8.74 -9.98
CA GLY A 243 37.07 -8.76 -11.00
C GLY A 243 36.68 -9.45 -12.30
N THR A 244 35.40 -9.80 -12.49
CA THR A 244 34.86 -10.27 -13.76
C THR A 244 34.60 -9.07 -14.67
N ALA A 245 35.66 -8.34 -15.01
CA ALA A 245 35.58 -7.28 -16.01
C ALA A 245 35.21 -7.91 -17.36
N TRP A 246 34.10 -7.49 -17.92
CA TRP A 246 33.74 -7.78 -19.28
C TRP A 246 34.82 -7.20 -20.20
N SER A 247 35.65 -8.04 -20.81
CA SER A 247 36.49 -7.61 -21.91
C SER A 247 35.55 -7.33 -23.09
N VAL A 248 35.15 -6.08 -23.23
CA VAL A 248 34.54 -5.61 -24.46
C VAL A 248 35.61 -5.69 -25.53
N GLY A 249 35.55 -6.74 -26.34
CA GLY A 249 36.41 -6.92 -27.49
C GLY A 249 36.19 -5.78 -28.47
N CYS A 250 37.09 -4.78 -28.41
CA CYS A 250 37.16 -3.76 -29.41
C CYS A 250 37.80 -4.40 -30.68
N SER A 251 36.94 -4.89 -31.58
CA SER A 251 37.36 -5.36 -32.88
C SER A 251 37.74 -4.13 -33.72
N THR A 252 39.02 -3.86 -33.76
CA THR A 252 39.60 -2.90 -34.72
C THR A 252 39.36 -3.42 -36.15
N VAL A 253 38.42 -2.82 -36.84
CA VAL A 253 38.28 -2.96 -38.29
C VAL A 253 39.52 -2.34 -38.92
N ARG A 254 40.48 -3.16 -39.35
CA ARG A 254 41.55 -2.73 -40.25
C ARG A 254 40.92 -2.43 -41.62
N LYS A 255 40.93 -1.16 -41.99
CA LYS A 255 40.75 -0.77 -43.40
C LYS A 255 42.04 -1.14 -44.12
N ASN A 256 41.97 -2.07 -45.04
CA ASN A 256 42.98 -2.27 -46.08
C ASN A 256 42.77 -1.26 -47.21
N ALA A 257 43.79 -0.57 -47.54
CA ALA A 257 43.93 0.31 -48.73
C ALA A 257 43.90 -0.50 -50.02
#